data_f6c51821f1c05de58814d451e1806e01
#
_entry.id   f6c51821f1c05de58814d451e1806e01
#
_cell.length_a   1.000
_cell.length_b   1.000
_cell.length_c   1.000
_cell.angle_alpha   90.00
_cell.angle_beta   90.00
_cell.angle_gamma   90.00
#
_symmetry.space_group_name_H-M   'P 1'
#
loop_
_entity.id
_entity.type
_entity.pdbx_description
1 polymer ?
#
loop_
_entity_poly.entity_id
_entity_poly.type
_entity_poly.pdbx_seq_one_letter_code
_entity_poly.pdbx_strand_id
1 'polypeptide(L)'
;TVVLAGQVVGMRKRGDSQAFVHLEDGRGRIECAFFAEAFFEYQTLLTRDRILIVEGGLREDEFSGGFSLRARRCWDFRQICVQQAQRLSLRLDLREAGLMRAIETMLAQHRPGHTPLRFDLLLPQGTAGTLDLNGSQSVRVEADLPSALRALPGVRTVKVAMSKPWAS
;
A
#
# COMPACT_ATOMS: atom_id res chain seq x y z
N THR A 1 -12.54 -11.37 13.55
CA THR A 1 -11.54 -11.25 12.48
C THR A 1 -11.14 -9.79 12.36
N VAL A 2 -9.84 -9.53 12.29
CA VAL A 2 -9.27 -8.20 12.10
C VAL A 2 -8.29 -8.22 10.93
N VAL A 3 -8.01 -7.05 10.36
CA VAL A 3 -6.99 -6.85 9.33
C VAL A 3 -5.98 -5.86 9.87
N LEU A 4 -4.71 -6.25 9.88
CA LEU A 4 -3.59 -5.47 10.36
C LEU A 4 -2.55 -5.33 9.26
N ALA A 5 -1.82 -4.22 9.26
CA ALA A 5 -0.69 -4.00 8.38
C ALA A 5 0.54 -3.61 9.20
N GLY A 6 1.70 -4.11 8.80
CA GLY A 6 2.95 -3.76 9.47
C GLY A 6 4.18 -4.30 8.74
N GLN A 7 5.34 -3.80 9.12
CA GLN A 7 6.62 -4.29 8.65
C GLN A 7 7.04 -5.54 9.43
N VAL A 8 7.55 -6.54 8.75
CA VAL A 8 8.13 -7.74 9.37
C VAL A 8 9.46 -7.36 10.00
N VAL A 9 9.50 -7.30 11.32
CA VAL A 9 10.73 -6.99 12.10
C VAL A 9 11.40 -8.24 12.66
N GLY A 10 10.70 -9.36 12.69
CA GLY A 10 11.23 -10.65 13.14
C GLY A 10 10.38 -11.81 12.66
N MET A 11 11.02 -12.97 12.48
CA MET A 11 10.35 -14.21 12.13
C MET A 11 11.06 -15.38 12.83
N ARG A 12 10.26 -16.32 13.31
CA ARG A 12 10.72 -17.58 13.89
C ARG A 12 9.90 -18.73 13.30
N LYS A 13 10.55 -19.69 12.69
CA LYS A 13 9.94 -20.96 12.24
C LYS A 13 9.91 -21.96 13.40
N ARG A 14 8.85 -22.76 13.44
CA ARG A 14 8.73 -23.89 14.37
C ARG A 14 8.30 -25.12 13.59
N GLY A 15 9.25 -26.04 13.39
CA GLY A 15 9.07 -27.17 12.47
C GLY A 15 8.88 -26.69 11.02
N ASP A 16 8.28 -27.55 10.21
CA ASP A 16 8.11 -27.33 8.76
C ASP A 16 6.76 -26.73 8.37
N SER A 17 5.88 -26.46 9.34
CA SER A 17 4.49 -26.05 9.06
C SER A 17 4.02 -24.83 9.85
N GLN A 18 4.93 -24.15 10.55
CA GLN A 18 4.55 -23.01 11.39
C GLN A 18 5.59 -21.88 11.32
N ALA A 19 5.10 -20.66 11.33
CA ALA A 19 5.92 -19.47 11.51
C ALA A 19 5.23 -18.45 12.41
N PHE A 20 6.02 -17.76 13.21
CA PHE A 20 5.63 -16.64 14.06
C PHE A 20 6.34 -15.41 13.55
N VAL A 21 5.58 -14.41 13.15
CA VAL A 21 6.06 -13.18 12.52
C VAL A 21 5.68 -12.00 13.38
N HIS A 22 6.65 -11.16 13.70
CA HIS A 22 6.38 -9.90 14.40
C HIS A 22 6.17 -8.78 13.38
N LEU A 23 4.98 -8.21 13.39
CA LEU A 23 4.63 -7.02 12.61
C LEU A 23 4.69 -5.78 13.49
N GLU A 24 5.24 -4.70 12.94
CA GLU A 24 5.36 -3.39 13.58
C GLU A 24 4.93 -2.28 12.62
N ASP A 25 4.16 -1.30 13.13
CA ASP A 25 3.64 -0.17 12.35
C ASP A 25 4.16 1.21 12.85
N GLY A 26 5.15 1.20 13.76
CA GLY A 26 5.70 2.39 14.42
C GLY A 26 4.88 2.86 15.64
N ARG A 27 3.73 2.25 15.92
CA ARG A 27 2.89 2.50 17.10
C ARG A 27 2.85 1.31 18.06
N GLY A 28 2.94 0.12 17.50
CA GLY A 28 2.88 -1.11 18.27
C GLY A 28 3.45 -2.29 17.49
N ARG A 29 3.58 -3.40 18.20
CA ARG A 29 4.05 -4.68 17.67
C ARG A 29 3.06 -5.77 18.02
N ILE A 30 2.83 -6.68 17.08
CA ILE A 30 2.00 -7.87 17.30
C ILE A 30 2.67 -9.10 16.70
N GLU A 31 2.53 -10.25 17.38
CA GLU A 31 2.91 -11.53 16.82
C GLU A 31 1.76 -12.10 15.97
N CYS A 32 2.08 -12.46 14.72
CA CYS A 32 1.18 -13.15 13.81
C CYS A 32 1.64 -14.60 13.64
N ALA A 33 0.78 -15.55 14.00
CA ALA A 33 1.04 -16.97 13.91
C ALA A 33 0.45 -17.54 12.62
N PHE A 34 1.29 -18.13 11.78
CA PHE A 34 0.92 -18.82 10.54
C PHE A 34 1.04 -20.32 10.76
N PHE A 35 -0.05 -21.06 10.60
CA PHE A 35 -0.10 -22.51 10.80
C PHE A 35 -0.53 -23.21 9.52
N ALA A 36 0.01 -24.42 9.31
CA ALA A 36 -0.38 -25.36 8.26
C ALA A 36 -0.63 -24.66 6.90
N GLU A 37 -1.86 -24.64 6.42
CA GLU A 37 -2.23 -24.10 5.11
C GLU A 37 -1.77 -22.64 4.92
N ALA A 38 -2.02 -21.77 5.89
CA ALA A 38 -1.60 -20.37 5.83
C ALA A 38 -0.07 -20.24 5.79
N PHE A 39 0.67 -21.10 6.48
CA PHE A 39 2.13 -21.11 6.38
C PHE A 39 2.59 -21.53 4.99
N PHE A 40 2.07 -22.64 4.45
CA PHE A 40 2.47 -23.11 3.13
C PHE A 40 2.14 -22.12 2.01
N GLU A 41 0.98 -21.49 2.10
CA GLU A 41 0.53 -20.51 1.10
C GLU A 41 1.38 -19.23 1.11
N TYR A 42 1.71 -18.72 2.32
CA TYR A 42 2.31 -17.38 2.44
C TYR A 42 3.78 -17.37 2.84
N GLN A 43 4.46 -18.53 3.03
CA GLN A 43 5.83 -18.61 3.53
C GLN A 43 6.85 -17.77 2.74
N THR A 44 6.64 -17.59 1.44
CA THR A 44 7.51 -16.77 0.58
C THR A 44 7.37 -15.26 0.84
N LEU A 45 6.27 -14.84 1.46
CA LEU A 45 6.02 -13.46 1.85
C LEU A 45 6.62 -13.15 3.23
N LEU A 46 6.79 -14.16 4.10
CA LEU A 46 7.21 -14.00 5.48
C LEU A 46 8.72 -13.72 5.60
N THR A 47 9.17 -12.63 5.00
CA THR A 47 10.58 -12.23 5.02
C THR A 47 10.74 -10.87 5.71
N ARG A 48 11.88 -10.68 6.37
CA ARG A 48 12.21 -9.43 7.08
C ARG A 48 12.11 -8.22 6.14
N ASP A 49 11.72 -7.09 6.71
CA ASP A 49 11.59 -5.79 6.06
C ASP A 49 10.45 -5.66 5.02
N ARG A 50 9.69 -6.73 4.76
CA ARG A 50 8.45 -6.63 3.99
C ARG A 50 7.34 -5.98 4.80
N ILE A 51 6.51 -5.20 4.13
CA ILE A 51 5.25 -4.72 4.69
C ILE A 51 4.15 -5.68 4.25
N LEU A 52 3.50 -6.29 5.24
CA LEU A 52 2.44 -7.26 5.01
C LEU A 52 1.11 -6.71 5.51
N ILE A 53 0.04 -7.11 4.84
CA ILE A 53 -1.34 -6.99 5.31
C ILE A 53 -1.77 -8.39 5.71
N VAL A 54 -2.19 -8.58 6.97
CA VAL A 54 -2.58 -9.88 7.49
C VAL A 54 -4.00 -9.81 8.04
N GLU A 55 -4.83 -10.74 7.59
CA GLU A 55 -6.17 -10.96 8.13
C GLU A 55 -6.18 -12.20 8.99
N GLY A 56 -6.81 -12.11 10.14
CA GLY A 56 -6.89 -13.25 11.06
C GLY A 56 -7.77 -13.02 12.28
N GLY A 57 -7.77 -14.03 13.15
CA GLY A 57 -8.45 -13.99 14.45
C GLY A 57 -7.51 -13.48 15.53
N LEU A 58 -7.95 -12.47 16.28
CA LEU A 58 -7.23 -12.00 17.46
C LEU A 58 -7.40 -13.00 18.62
N ARG A 59 -6.34 -13.22 19.36
CA ARG A 59 -6.31 -14.03 20.58
C ARG A 59 -5.54 -13.30 21.67
N GLU A 60 -6.01 -13.41 22.89
CA GLU A 60 -5.22 -13.00 24.05
C GLU A 60 -4.05 -13.97 24.22
N ASP A 61 -2.88 -13.42 24.49
CA ASP A 61 -1.69 -14.17 24.85
C ASP A 61 -1.59 -14.21 26.38
N GLU A 62 -1.96 -15.34 26.95
CA GLU A 62 -1.98 -15.56 28.40
C GLU A 62 -0.59 -15.40 29.05
N PHE A 63 0.50 -15.50 28.29
CA PHE A 63 1.87 -15.39 28.81
C PHE A 63 2.39 -13.96 28.84
N SER A 64 2.07 -13.15 27.81
CA SER A 64 2.54 -11.77 27.72
C SER A 64 1.50 -10.75 28.17
N GLY A 65 0.23 -11.17 28.37
CA GLY A 65 -0.90 -10.29 28.69
C GLY A 65 -1.28 -9.36 27.53
N GLY A 66 -0.81 -9.67 26.31
CA GLY A 66 -1.08 -8.94 25.10
C GLY A 66 -1.99 -9.69 24.13
N PHE A 67 -1.91 -9.32 22.85
CA PHE A 67 -2.67 -9.98 21.80
C PHE A 67 -1.73 -10.59 20.77
N SER A 68 -2.14 -11.75 20.22
CA SER A 68 -1.55 -12.37 19.04
C SER A 68 -2.60 -12.51 17.95
N LEU A 69 -2.17 -12.59 16.69
CA LEU A 69 -3.04 -12.78 15.54
C LEU A 69 -2.82 -14.18 14.95
N ARG A 70 -3.88 -14.99 14.89
CA ARG A 70 -3.84 -16.20 14.08
C ARG A 70 -4.18 -15.87 12.64
N ALA A 71 -3.13 -15.85 11.79
CA ALA A 71 -3.25 -15.49 10.38
C ALA A 71 -4.11 -16.49 9.60
N ARG A 72 -4.95 -15.98 8.71
CA ARG A 72 -5.74 -16.72 7.74
C ARG A 72 -5.37 -16.36 6.31
N ARG A 73 -5.28 -15.03 6.01
CA ARG A 73 -4.90 -14.50 4.70
C ARG A 73 -3.77 -13.48 4.88
N CYS A 74 -2.88 -13.41 3.88
CA CYS A 74 -1.76 -12.49 3.91
C CYS A 74 -1.49 -11.93 2.51
N TRP A 75 -1.15 -10.66 2.43
CA TRP A 75 -0.80 -9.99 1.18
C TRP A 75 0.46 -9.16 1.35
N ASP A 76 1.26 -9.11 0.31
CA ASP A 76 2.35 -8.15 0.19
C ASP A 76 1.78 -6.76 -0.14
N PHE A 77 2.10 -5.76 0.68
CA PHE A 77 1.60 -4.39 0.52
C PHE A 77 1.96 -3.79 -0.85
N ARG A 78 3.18 -4.07 -1.35
CA ARG A 78 3.62 -3.55 -2.66
C ARG A 78 2.78 -4.13 -3.80
N GLN A 79 2.48 -5.43 -3.73
CA GLN A 79 1.61 -6.07 -4.72
C GLN A 79 0.19 -5.52 -4.66
N ILE A 80 -0.35 -5.31 -3.45
CA ILE A 80 -1.68 -4.71 -3.27
C ILE A 80 -1.74 -3.30 -3.85
N CYS A 81 -0.72 -2.47 -3.64
CA CYS A 81 -0.67 -1.13 -4.23
C CYS A 81 -0.84 -1.18 -5.76
N VAL A 82 -0.11 -2.06 -6.43
CA VAL A 82 -0.20 -2.20 -7.89
C VAL A 82 -1.53 -2.80 -8.34
N GLN A 83 -1.99 -3.88 -7.69
CA GLN A 83 -3.14 -4.66 -8.17
C GLN A 83 -4.49 -4.02 -7.85
N GLN A 84 -4.59 -3.29 -6.73
CA GLN A 84 -5.86 -2.83 -6.18
C GLN A 84 -6.08 -1.32 -6.33
N ALA A 85 -5.14 -0.58 -6.89
CA ALA A 85 -5.30 0.84 -7.16
C ALA A 85 -6.35 1.07 -8.26
N GLN A 86 -7.43 1.76 -7.91
CA GLN A 86 -8.57 2.04 -8.77
C GLN A 86 -8.45 3.41 -9.46
N ARG A 87 -7.80 4.35 -8.80
CA ARG A 87 -7.56 5.70 -9.32
C ARG A 87 -6.47 6.41 -8.52
N LEU A 88 -5.59 7.10 -9.21
CA LEU A 88 -4.63 8.03 -8.63
C LEU A 88 -5.09 9.46 -8.92
N SER A 89 -5.39 10.22 -7.86
CA SER A 89 -5.87 11.59 -7.95
C SER A 89 -4.84 12.56 -7.39
N LEU A 90 -4.52 13.60 -8.17
CA LEU A 90 -3.61 14.68 -7.78
C LEU A 90 -4.33 16.02 -7.82
N ARG A 91 -4.12 16.85 -6.80
CA ARG A 91 -4.49 18.26 -6.83
C ARG A 91 -3.25 19.10 -7.13
N LEU A 92 -3.27 19.84 -8.22
CA LEU A 92 -2.11 20.50 -8.79
C LEU A 92 -2.30 22.03 -8.83
N ASP A 93 -1.30 22.76 -8.36
CA ASP A 93 -1.24 24.21 -8.45
C ASP A 93 -0.39 24.58 -9.66
N LEU A 94 -1.03 24.98 -10.76
CA LEU A 94 -0.35 25.27 -12.03
C LEU A 94 0.37 26.63 -12.05
N ARG A 95 0.37 27.37 -10.94
CA ARG A 95 1.24 28.54 -10.77
C ARG A 95 2.70 28.12 -10.61
N GLU A 96 2.96 26.87 -10.20
CA GLU A 96 4.29 26.31 -10.09
C GLU A 96 4.84 25.97 -11.47
N ALA A 97 5.91 26.66 -11.86
CA ALA A 97 6.54 26.49 -13.18
C ALA A 97 7.18 25.09 -13.31
N GLY A 98 6.98 24.44 -14.45
CA GLY A 98 7.56 23.12 -14.74
C GLY A 98 6.87 21.93 -14.06
N LEU A 99 5.84 22.15 -13.23
CA LEU A 99 5.15 21.09 -12.50
C LEU A 99 4.63 19.98 -13.43
N MET A 100 3.96 20.33 -14.52
CA MET A 100 3.40 19.33 -15.44
C MET A 100 4.47 18.48 -16.10
N ARG A 101 5.63 19.07 -16.42
CA ARG A 101 6.77 18.32 -16.97
C ARG A 101 7.36 17.37 -15.93
N ALA A 102 7.51 17.82 -14.69
CA ALA A 102 8.03 16.98 -13.61
C ALA A 102 7.10 15.78 -13.34
N ILE A 103 5.79 16.00 -13.31
CA ILE A 103 4.78 14.95 -13.16
C ILE A 103 4.86 13.96 -14.32
N GLU A 104 4.88 14.45 -15.58
CA GLU A 104 4.95 13.59 -16.76
C GLU A 104 6.22 12.73 -16.77
N THR A 105 7.37 13.32 -16.45
CA THR A 105 8.65 12.59 -16.33
C THR A 105 8.57 11.47 -15.29
N MET A 106 7.95 11.74 -14.15
CA MET A 106 7.79 10.75 -13.09
C MET A 106 6.79 9.64 -13.50
N LEU A 107 5.64 10.02 -14.01
CA LEU A 107 4.58 9.06 -14.39
C LEU A 107 4.98 8.20 -15.59
N ALA A 108 5.79 8.69 -16.51
CA ALA A 108 6.27 7.93 -17.66
C ALA A 108 7.01 6.65 -17.26
N GLN A 109 7.75 6.67 -16.13
CA GLN A 109 8.46 5.51 -15.60
C GLN A 109 7.52 4.42 -15.06
N HIS A 110 6.27 4.80 -14.74
CA HIS A 110 5.24 3.89 -14.22
C HIS A 110 4.25 3.42 -15.29
N ARG A 111 4.49 3.74 -16.55
CA ARG A 111 3.71 3.22 -17.70
C ARG A 111 4.41 2.01 -18.35
N PRO A 112 3.64 1.09 -18.93
CA PRO A 112 2.20 1.00 -18.93
C PRO A 112 1.64 0.54 -17.58
N GLY A 113 0.40 0.93 -17.28
CA GLY A 113 -0.33 0.52 -16.08
C GLY A 113 -1.83 0.42 -16.34
N HIS A 114 -2.60 0.11 -15.30
CA HIS A 114 -4.05 -0.01 -15.38
C HIS A 114 -4.80 1.02 -14.53
N THR A 115 -4.10 1.78 -13.69
CA THR A 115 -4.72 2.76 -12.81
C THR A 115 -4.90 4.10 -13.52
N PRO A 116 -6.14 4.56 -13.75
CA PRO A 116 -6.43 5.85 -14.33
C PRO A 116 -6.03 7.00 -13.40
N LEU A 117 -5.74 8.15 -14.01
CA LEU A 117 -5.34 9.36 -13.33
C LEU A 117 -6.47 10.37 -13.31
N ARG A 118 -6.54 11.17 -12.23
CA ARG A 118 -7.38 12.35 -12.14
C ARG A 118 -6.57 13.51 -11.64
N PHE A 119 -6.59 14.62 -12.37
CA PHE A 119 -5.95 15.87 -11.99
C PHE A 119 -7.02 16.93 -11.69
N ASP A 120 -7.02 17.41 -10.45
CA ASP A 120 -7.78 18.59 -10.06
C ASP A 120 -6.82 19.79 -10.13
N LEU A 121 -7.06 20.66 -11.08
CA LEU A 121 -6.15 21.74 -11.47
C LEU A 121 -6.57 23.06 -10.83
N LEU A 122 -5.65 23.73 -10.14
CA LEU A 122 -5.79 25.12 -9.71
C LEU A 122 -5.02 25.98 -10.70
N LEU A 123 -5.75 26.74 -11.51
CA LEU A 123 -5.20 27.63 -12.54
C LEU A 123 -4.72 28.96 -11.95
N PRO A 124 -3.79 29.68 -12.63
CA PRO A 124 -3.27 30.97 -12.16
C PRO A 124 -4.34 32.03 -11.90
N GLN A 125 -5.44 31.98 -12.64
CA GLN A 125 -6.58 32.92 -12.51
C GLN A 125 -7.54 32.54 -11.37
N GLY A 126 -7.23 31.50 -10.57
CA GLY A 126 -8.09 31.02 -9.49
C GLY A 126 -9.24 30.10 -9.94
N THR A 127 -9.36 29.82 -11.24
CA THR A 127 -10.31 28.82 -11.77
C THR A 127 -9.81 27.41 -11.45
N ALA A 128 -10.74 26.51 -11.16
CA ALA A 128 -10.46 25.08 -10.99
C ALA A 128 -10.95 24.30 -12.21
N GLY A 129 -10.22 23.27 -12.58
CA GLY A 129 -10.58 22.33 -13.64
C GLY A 129 -10.25 20.91 -13.23
N THR A 130 -10.90 19.93 -13.87
CA THR A 130 -10.62 18.51 -13.67
C THR A 130 -10.26 17.87 -14.99
N LEU A 131 -9.23 17.02 -14.99
CA LEU A 131 -8.78 16.26 -16.14
C LEU A 131 -8.70 14.79 -15.73
N ASP A 132 -9.46 13.94 -16.41
CA ASP A 132 -9.40 12.49 -16.24
C ASP A 132 -8.61 11.88 -17.40
N LEU A 133 -7.59 11.07 -17.07
CA LEU A 133 -6.70 10.41 -18.01
C LEU A 133 -6.78 8.89 -17.78
N ASN A 134 -6.97 8.15 -18.85
CA ASN A 134 -7.11 6.69 -18.84
C ASN A 134 -6.40 6.05 -20.06
N GLY A 135 -6.59 4.75 -20.25
CA GLY A 135 -5.99 4.01 -21.36
C GLY A 135 -4.46 4.06 -21.32
N SER A 136 -3.84 4.56 -22.39
CA SER A 136 -2.37 4.67 -22.49
C SER A 136 -1.72 5.59 -21.46
N GLN A 137 -2.49 6.45 -20.81
CA GLN A 137 -2.04 7.35 -19.75
C GLN A 137 -2.12 6.72 -18.36
N SER A 138 -2.75 5.55 -18.22
CA SER A 138 -2.82 4.82 -16.95
C SER A 138 -1.45 4.36 -16.47
N VAL A 139 -1.27 4.30 -15.14
CA VAL A 139 0.00 4.01 -14.50
C VAL A 139 -0.08 2.79 -13.57
N ARG A 140 1.08 2.21 -13.24
CA ARG A 140 1.23 1.31 -12.10
C ARG A 140 1.45 2.16 -10.85
N VAL A 141 0.59 2.01 -9.86
CA VAL A 141 0.74 2.72 -8.58
C VAL A 141 1.61 1.87 -7.66
N GLU A 142 2.92 2.05 -7.76
CA GLU A 142 3.87 1.44 -6.84
C GLU A 142 3.85 2.16 -5.49
N ALA A 143 4.29 1.47 -4.43
CA ALA A 143 4.10 1.92 -3.05
C ALA A 143 4.74 3.29 -2.73
N ASP A 144 5.84 3.62 -3.38
CA ASP A 144 6.61 4.87 -3.22
C ASP A 144 6.11 6.02 -4.11
N LEU A 145 5.41 5.73 -5.21
CA LEU A 145 4.93 6.73 -6.17
C LEU A 145 4.10 7.86 -5.51
N PRO A 146 3.11 7.57 -4.62
CA PRO A 146 2.33 8.64 -4.00
C PRO A 146 3.18 9.59 -3.16
N SER A 147 4.22 9.09 -2.49
CA SER A 147 5.14 9.90 -1.69
C SER A 147 6.06 10.75 -2.55
N ALA A 148 6.59 10.18 -3.63
CA ALA A 148 7.42 10.87 -4.59
C ALA A 148 6.65 12.02 -5.29
N LEU A 149 5.41 11.77 -5.72
CA LEU A 149 4.54 12.80 -6.30
C LEU A 149 4.23 13.92 -5.30
N ARG A 150 3.97 13.56 -4.03
CA ARG A 150 3.66 14.54 -2.98
C ARG A 150 4.84 15.47 -2.67
N ALA A 151 6.06 15.03 -2.92
CA ALA A 151 7.28 15.81 -2.73
C ALA A 151 7.50 16.87 -3.82
N LEU A 152 6.80 16.80 -4.96
CA LEU A 152 6.94 17.79 -6.03
C LEU A 152 6.32 19.14 -5.61
N PRO A 153 7.04 20.26 -5.81
CA PRO A 153 6.47 21.58 -5.62
C PRO A 153 5.20 21.75 -6.47
N GLY A 154 4.15 22.33 -5.90
CA GLY A 154 2.87 22.54 -6.58
C GLY A 154 1.90 21.35 -6.51
N VAL A 155 2.31 20.17 -6.07
CA VAL A 155 1.40 19.07 -5.74
C VAL A 155 0.81 19.31 -4.35
N ARG A 156 -0.49 19.60 -4.29
CA ARG A 156 -1.19 19.92 -3.04
C ARG A 156 -1.68 18.68 -2.31
N THR A 157 -2.22 17.72 -3.05
CA THR A 157 -2.66 16.43 -2.49
C THR A 157 -2.46 15.31 -3.48
N VAL A 158 -2.19 14.12 -2.94
CA VAL A 158 -2.14 12.84 -3.68
C VAL A 158 -3.05 11.86 -2.96
N LYS A 159 -4.01 11.28 -3.67
CA LYS A 159 -4.94 10.27 -3.15
C LYS A 159 -4.95 9.06 -4.05
N VAL A 160 -4.87 7.87 -3.47
CA VAL A 160 -5.05 6.60 -4.18
C VAL A 160 -6.37 5.99 -3.69
N ALA A 161 -7.32 5.84 -4.61
CA ALA A 161 -8.50 5.02 -4.33
C ALA A 161 -8.11 3.56 -4.55
N MET A 162 -8.38 2.71 -3.57
CA MET A 162 -8.03 1.28 -3.61
C MET A 162 -9.26 0.42 -3.32
N SER A 163 -9.37 -0.71 -4.00
CA SER A 163 -10.23 -1.79 -3.54
C SER A 163 -9.56 -2.54 -2.38
N LYS A 164 -10.38 -3.19 -1.56
CA LYS A 164 -9.91 -3.93 -0.39
C LYS A 164 -10.08 -5.43 -0.65
N PRO A 165 -9.02 -6.19 -0.91
CA PRO A 165 -9.13 -7.61 -1.23
C PRO A 165 -9.67 -8.46 -0.06
N TRP A 166 -9.66 -7.91 1.14
CA TRP A 166 -10.23 -8.54 2.35
C TRP A 166 -11.70 -8.22 2.59
N ALA A 167 -12.32 -7.36 1.77
CA ALA A 167 -13.72 -6.95 1.94
C ALA A 167 -14.73 -7.84 1.15
N SER A 168 -14.22 -8.89 0.48
CA SER A 168 -15.02 -9.88 -0.26
C SER A 168 -15.27 -11.14 0.57
#